data_22e5a77263efc583111ea0e5e790c08f
#
_entry.id   22e5a77263efc583111ea0e5e790c08f
#
_cell.length_a   1.000
_cell.length_b   1.000
_cell.length_c   1.000
_cell.angle_alpha   90.00
_cell.angle_beta   90.00
_cell.angle_gamma   90.00
#
_symmetry.space_group_name_H-M   'P 1'
#
loop_
_entity.id
_entity.type
_entity.pdbx_description
1 polymer ?
#
loop_
_entity_poly.entity_id
_entity_poly.type
_entity_poly.pdbx_seq_one_letter_code
_entity_poly.pdbx_strand_id
1 'polypeptide(L)'
;MTYMEESKKPNSALRDDNNEIIGNIPSELLIRSNITIIAVLAIILCLSVFVPYKDTVSAPIHLGINNGTCKCEAFVESSCYGKIEKGQKAKVTLDIYPRNEFGTLSGHIEQLTDRMYNGRYCIKIDIDSLQFSYGHTARLLSEMTGTAEIVTSEEPVLCKVLPFTRIFFKR
;
A
#
# COMPACT_ATOMS: atom_id res chain seq x y z
N MET A 1 64.40 60.72 -18.81
CA MET A 1 63.17 60.52 -18.03
C MET A 1 62.46 59.31 -18.61
N THR A 2 62.73 58.20 -17.99
CA THR A 2 62.28 56.87 -18.48
C THR A 2 61.16 56.39 -17.53
N TYR A 3 59.96 56.30 -18.04
CA TYR A 3 58.82 55.68 -17.27
C TYR A 3 58.76 54.20 -17.61
N MET A 4 58.99 53.42 -16.58
CA MET A 4 58.77 51.97 -16.60
C MET A 4 57.30 51.65 -16.70
N GLU A 5 56.96 50.94 -17.73
CA GLU A 5 55.65 50.36 -17.95
C GLU A 5 55.59 49.00 -17.20
N GLU A 6 54.83 48.96 -16.09
CA GLU A 6 54.64 47.79 -15.29
C GLU A 6 53.58 46.91 -15.95
N SER A 7 54.04 45.88 -16.64
CA SER A 7 53.23 44.87 -17.30
C SER A 7 52.44 44.09 -16.28
N LYS A 8 51.14 44.33 -16.30
CA LYS A 8 50.09 43.57 -15.54
C LYS A 8 50.01 42.14 -16.06
N LYS A 9 50.62 41.17 -15.35
CA LYS A 9 50.39 39.73 -15.58
C LYS A 9 48.91 39.36 -15.37
N PRO A 10 48.25 38.73 -16.33
CA PRO A 10 46.88 38.29 -16.15
C PRO A 10 46.80 37.08 -15.21
N ASN A 11 45.76 37.03 -14.42
CA ASN A 11 45.39 36.02 -13.44
C ASN A 11 45.15 34.62 -14.07
N SER A 12 46.13 34.03 -14.72
CA SER A 12 46.04 32.64 -15.22
C SER A 12 46.30 31.59 -14.13
N ALA A 13 47.05 31.96 -13.08
CA ALA A 13 47.40 31.04 -12.01
C ALA A 13 46.21 30.64 -11.11
N LEU A 14 45.18 31.52 -10.96
CA LEU A 14 44.02 31.21 -10.13
C LEU A 14 42.96 30.35 -10.84
N ARG A 15 43.13 30.09 -12.13
CA ARG A 15 42.20 29.29 -12.93
C ARG A 15 42.63 27.84 -13.03
N ASP A 16 43.92 27.56 -12.86
CA ASP A 16 44.43 26.18 -12.89
C ASP A 16 44.24 25.45 -11.58
N ASP A 17 44.27 26.14 -10.43
CA ASP A 17 44.10 25.54 -9.11
C ASP A 17 42.67 24.98 -8.88
N ASN A 18 41.67 25.56 -9.54
CA ASN A 18 40.29 25.04 -9.42
C ASN A 18 40.01 23.78 -10.24
N ASN A 19 40.83 23.53 -11.29
CA ASN A 19 40.71 22.33 -12.09
C ASN A 19 41.45 21.12 -11.49
N GLU A 20 42.40 21.38 -10.60
CA GLU A 20 43.21 20.34 -9.96
C GLU A 20 42.48 19.71 -8.77
N ILE A 21 41.51 20.43 -8.16
CA ILE A 21 40.68 19.94 -7.05
C ILE A 21 39.52 19.10 -7.56
N ILE A 22 39.02 19.39 -8.77
CA ILE A 22 38.04 18.56 -9.46
C ILE A 22 38.80 17.62 -10.39
N GLY A 23 39.41 16.58 -9.82
CA GLY A 23 40.10 15.56 -10.61
C GLY A 23 39.26 15.19 -11.83
N ASN A 24 39.84 15.17 -13.02
CA ASN A 24 39.21 14.72 -14.26
C ASN A 24 38.62 13.32 -14.02
N ILE A 25 37.34 13.26 -13.65
CA ILE A 25 36.62 12.01 -13.54
C ILE A 25 36.56 11.45 -14.97
N PRO A 26 37.22 10.31 -15.28
CA PRO A 26 37.19 9.74 -16.61
C PRO A 26 35.73 9.56 -17.04
N SER A 27 35.40 10.08 -18.23
CA SER A 27 34.06 9.99 -18.80
C SER A 27 33.51 8.57 -18.81
N GLU A 28 34.39 7.59 -18.92
CA GLU A 28 34.04 6.18 -18.83
C GLU A 28 33.48 5.76 -17.46
N LEU A 29 33.99 6.33 -16.36
CA LEU A 29 33.46 6.03 -15.01
C LEU A 29 32.06 6.65 -14.82
N LEU A 30 31.85 7.87 -15.36
CA LEU A 30 30.53 8.51 -15.32
C LEU A 30 29.49 7.74 -16.12
N ILE A 31 29.86 7.24 -17.30
CA ILE A 31 28.96 6.44 -18.14
C ILE A 31 28.66 5.10 -17.47
N ARG A 32 29.65 4.42 -16.93
CA ARG A 32 29.47 3.12 -16.24
C ARG A 32 28.60 3.27 -14.98
N SER A 33 28.82 4.31 -14.18
CA SER A 33 28.02 4.56 -12.97
C SER A 33 26.56 4.86 -13.33
N ASN A 34 26.31 5.66 -14.38
CA ASN A 34 24.95 5.93 -14.85
C ASN A 34 24.24 4.66 -15.35
N ILE A 35 24.93 3.83 -16.12
CA ILE A 35 24.37 2.56 -16.61
C ILE A 35 24.03 1.64 -15.43
N THR A 36 24.88 1.57 -14.41
CA THR A 36 24.62 0.76 -13.22
C THR A 36 23.40 1.25 -12.46
N ILE A 37 23.24 2.56 -12.29
CA ILE A 37 22.08 3.15 -11.62
C ILE A 37 20.80 2.84 -12.41
N ILE A 38 20.82 3.01 -13.74
CA ILE A 38 19.68 2.72 -14.60
C ILE A 38 19.34 1.22 -14.54
N ALA A 39 20.31 0.33 -14.55
CA ALA A 39 20.10 -1.11 -14.46
C ALA A 39 19.45 -1.51 -13.12
N VAL A 40 19.94 -0.96 -12.00
CA VAL A 40 19.35 -1.19 -10.68
C VAL A 40 17.92 -0.68 -10.62
N LEU A 41 17.65 0.51 -11.15
CA LEU A 41 16.31 1.09 -11.19
C LEU A 41 15.37 0.23 -12.03
N ALA A 42 15.81 -0.27 -13.17
CA ALA A 42 15.05 -1.17 -14.03
C ALA A 42 14.71 -2.49 -13.32
N ILE A 43 15.66 -3.08 -12.58
CA ILE A 43 15.43 -4.28 -11.78
C ILE A 43 14.37 -4.02 -10.70
N ILE A 44 14.45 -2.90 -9.98
CA ILE A 44 13.47 -2.53 -8.96
C ILE A 44 12.07 -2.36 -9.57
N LEU A 45 11.97 -1.72 -10.73
CA LEU A 45 10.70 -1.58 -11.45
C LEU A 45 10.14 -2.94 -11.90
N CYS A 46 10.98 -3.83 -12.42
CA CYS A 46 10.58 -5.19 -12.78
C CYS A 46 10.05 -5.97 -11.56
N LEU A 47 10.76 -5.91 -10.43
CA LEU A 47 10.34 -6.58 -9.20
C LEU A 47 9.03 -6.00 -8.66
N SER A 48 8.79 -4.70 -8.82
CA SER A 48 7.56 -4.02 -8.39
C SER A 48 6.29 -4.57 -9.08
N VAL A 49 6.41 -5.15 -10.28
CA VAL A 49 5.28 -5.80 -10.97
C VAL A 49 4.82 -7.05 -10.24
N PHE A 50 5.73 -7.77 -9.59
CA PHE A 50 5.44 -9.03 -8.91
C PHE A 50 4.83 -8.86 -7.52
N VAL A 51 4.84 -7.64 -6.96
CA VAL A 51 4.27 -7.38 -5.64
C VAL A 51 2.81 -6.96 -5.77
N PRO A 52 1.83 -7.83 -5.45
CA PRO A 52 0.42 -7.46 -5.44
C PRO A 52 0.13 -6.57 -4.23
N TYR A 53 -0.51 -5.45 -4.46
CA TYR A 53 -1.02 -4.59 -3.40
C TYR A 53 -2.52 -4.82 -3.24
N LYS A 54 -2.94 -5.14 -2.02
CA LYS A 54 -4.35 -5.35 -1.69
C LYS A 54 -4.93 -4.06 -1.15
N ASP A 55 -5.88 -3.49 -1.88
CA ASP A 55 -6.69 -2.40 -1.33
C ASP A 55 -7.72 -3.00 -0.37
N THR A 56 -7.76 -2.48 0.85
CA THR A 56 -8.70 -2.90 1.87
C THR A 56 -9.56 -1.74 2.33
N VAL A 57 -10.84 -2.03 2.55
CA VAL A 57 -11.78 -1.11 3.18
C VAL A 57 -12.02 -1.59 4.60
N SER A 58 -11.75 -0.72 5.57
CA SER A 58 -12.03 -1.02 6.98
C SER A 58 -13.42 -0.52 7.35
N ALA A 59 -14.20 -1.37 7.99
CA ALA A 59 -15.54 -1.06 8.44
C ALA A 59 -15.78 -1.57 9.86
N PRO A 60 -16.42 -0.77 10.73
CA PRO A 60 -16.86 -1.26 12.04
C PRO A 60 -17.92 -2.35 11.88
N ILE A 61 -17.85 -3.37 12.73
CA ILE A 61 -18.77 -4.49 12.71
C ILE A 61 -19.48 -4.65 14.04
N HIS A 62 -20.69 -5.19 13.94
CA HIS A 62 -21.41 -5.79 15.05
C HIS A 62 -21.61 -7.27 14.76
N LEU A 63 -21.12 -8.11 15.65
CA LEU A 63 -21.28 -9.55 15.58
C LEU A 63 -22.26 -9.96 16.66
N GLY A 64 -23.39 -10.49 16.26
CA GLY A 64 -24.43 -10.99 17.14
C GLY A 64 -24.69 -12.47 16.90
N ILE A 65 -25.05 -13.19 17.97
CA ILE A 65 -25.53 -14.57 17.87
C ILE A 65 -27.05 -14.55 18.01
N ASN A 66 -27.73 -14.97 16.96
CA ASN A 66 -29.16 -15.12 16.98
C ASN A 66 -29.50 -16.57 16.57
N ASN A 67 -30.20 -17.30 17.49
CA ASN A 67 -30.61 -18.70 17.26
C ASN A 67 -29.47 -19.64 16.81
N GLY A 68 -28.27 -19.48 17.35
CA GLY A 68 -27.12 -20.32 17.01
C GLY A 68 -26.42 -19.97 15.69
N THR A 69 -26.89 -18.94 14.98
CA THR A 69 -26.24 -18.44 13.75
C THR A 69 -25.49 -17.15 14.07
N CYS A 70 -24.21 -17.10 13.69
CA CYS A 70 -23.40 -15.87 13.78
C CYS A 70 -23.82 -14.92 12.68
N LYS A 71 -24.30 -13.74 13.05
CA LYS A 71 -24.55 -12.65 12.10
C LYS A 71 -23.53 -11.56 12.32
N CYS A 72 -22.69 -11.34 11.33
CA CYS A 72 -21.72 -10.28 11.31
C CYS A 72 -22.22 -9.19 10.36
N GLU A 73 -22.55 -8.04 10.91
CA GLU A 73 -22.99 -6.86 10.15
C GLU A 73 -21.91 -5.81 10.18
N ALA A 74 -21.46 -5.37 9.00
CA ALA A 74 -20.48 -4.30 8.85
C ALA A 74 -21.13 -3.05 8.27
N PHE A 75 -20.69 -1.89 8.75
CA PHE A 75 -21.21 -0.58 8.35
C PHE A 75 -20.17 0.16 7.52
N VAL A 76 -20.40 0.25 6.22
CA VAL A 76 -19.48 0.82 5.24
C VAL A 76 -19.93 2.21 4.82
N GLU A 77 -19.00 3.13 4.67
CA GLU A 77 -19.28 4.46 4.13
C GLU A 77 -19.70 4.40 2.65
N SER A 78 -20.56 5.33 2.23
CA SER A 78 -21.04 5.43 0.85
C SER A 78 -19.92 5.55 -0.18
N SER A 79 -18.82 6.21 0.17
CA SER A 79 -17.64 6.39 -0.68
C SER A 79 -16.94 5.08 -1.04
N CYS A 80 -17.02 4.08 -0.16
CA CYS A 80 -16.37 2.79 -0.31
C CYS A 80 -17.32 1.70 -0.83
N TYR A 81 -18.62 1.88 -0.70
CA TYR A 81 -19.62 0.87 -1.03
C TYR A 81 -19.55 0.39 -2.49
N GLY A 82 -19.30 1.29 -3.44
CA GLY A 82 -19.20 0.95 -4.87
C GLY A 82 -18.01 0.04 -5.25
N LYS A 83 -17.08 -0.20 -4.32
CA LYS A 83 -15.93 -1.09 -4.52
C LYS A 83 -16.14 -2.49 -3.94
N ILE A 84 -17.27 -2.68 -3.26
CA ILE A 84 -17.57 -3.90 -2.51
C ILE A 84 -18.50 -4.77 -3.33
N GLU A 85 -18.12 -6.04 -3.48
CA GLU A 85 -18.86 -7.03 -4.23
C GLU A 85 -19.12 -8.28 -3.38
N LYS A 86 -20.20 -8.99 -3.68
CA LYS A 86 -20.52 -10.26 -3.04
C LYS A 86 -19.41 -11.29 -3.28
N GLY A 87 -19.04 -12.03 -2.25
CA GLY A 87 -17.99 -13.05 -2.30
C GLY A 87 -16.58 -12.55 -2.05
N GLN A 88 -16.37 -11.23 -1.88
CA GLN A 88 -15.05 -10.70 -1.49
C GLN A 88 -14.66 -11.20 -0.10
N LYS A 89 -13.36 -11.45 0.07
CA LYS A 89 -12.78 -11.90 1.33
C LYS A 89 -12.77 -10.76 2.35
N ALA A 90 -13.17 -11.08 3.57
CA ALA A 90 -13.13 -10.18 4.71
C ALA A 90 -12.31 -10.79 5.85
N LYS A 91 -11.49 -9.98 6.49
CA LYS A 91 -10.78 -10.34 7.72
C LYS A 91 -11.41 -9.59 8.87
N VAL A 92 -11.88 -10.33 9.85
CA VAL A 92 -12.59 -9.77 11.01
C VAL A 92 -11.67 -9.81 12.22
N THR A 93 -11.49 -8.65 12.85
CA THR A 93 -10.80 -8.49 14.13
C THR A 93 -11.83 -8.10 15.16
N LEU A 94 -11.91 -8.82 16.27
CA LEU A 94 -12.80 -8.53 17.37
C LEU A 94 -12.07 -7.74 18.45
N ASP A 95 -12.74 -6.74 19.03
CA ASP A 95 -12.12 -5.87 20.05
C ASP A 95 -11.73 -6.63 21.32
N ILE A 96 -12.44 -7.71 21.62
CA ILE A 96 -12.17 -8.57 22.79
C ILE A 96 -10.93 -9.45 22.57
N TYR A 97 -10.58 -9.72 21.29
CA TYR A 97 -9.46 -10.58 20.91
C TYR A 97 -8.42 -9.79 20.15
N PRO A 98 -7.36 -9.27 20.82
CA PRO A 98 -6.33 -8.47 20.18
C PRO A 98 -5.68 -9.20 19.00
N ARG A 99 -5.55 -8.49 17.88
CA ARG A 99 -4.98 -9.04 16.63
C ARG A 99 -3.58 -9.63 16.80
N ASN A 100 -2.79 -9.03 17.71
CA ASN A 100 -1.40 -9.45 17.94
C ASN A 100 -1.29 -10.84 18.60
N GLU A 101 -2.30 -11.21 19.38
CA GLU A 101 -2.30 -12.47 20.14
C GLU A 101 -3.13 -13.56 19.44
N PHE A 102 -4.27 -13.19 18.91
CA PHE A 102 -5.23 -14.15 18.34
C PHE A 102 -5.20 -14.15 16.81
N GLY A 103 -4.86 -13.03 16.16
CA GLY A 103 -4.94 -12.89 14.73
C GLY A 103 -6.32 -12.38 14.27
N THR A 104 -6.79 -12.87 13.13
CA THR A 104 -8.05 -12.46 12.51
C THR A 104 -8.91 -13.68 12.20
N LEU A 105 -10.24 -13.51 12.20
CA LEU A 105 -11.20 -14.48 11.65
C LEU A 105 -11.32 -14.26 10.15
N SER A 106 -11.47 -15.34 9.39
CA SER A 106 -11.71 -15.29 7.95
C SER A 106 -13.20 -15.39 7.65
N GLY A 107 -13.67 -14.59 6.72
CA GLY A 107 -15.02 -14.60 6.23
C GLY A 107 -15.12 -14.04 4.82
N HIS A 108 -16.33 -14.00 4.30
CA HIS A 108 -16.65 -13.43 3.00
C HIS A 108 -17.94 -12.65 3.03
N ILE A 109 -18.13 -11.77 2.06
CA ILE A 109 -19.36 -10.98 1.94
C ILE A 109 -20.47 -11.87 1.41
N GLU A 110 -21.49 -12.11 2.26
CA GLU A 110 -22.65 -12.89 1.90
C GLU A 110 -23.68 -12.06 1.14
N GLN A 111 -23.99 -10.86 1.67
CA GLN A 111 -25.05 -10.02 1.15
C GLN A 111 -24.74 -8.53 1.31
N LEU A 112 -25.02 -7.76 0.26
CA LEU A 112 -25.03 -6.30 0.26
C LEU A 112 -26.46 -5.81 0.46
N THR A 113 -26.64 -4.82 1.35
CA THR A 113 -27.95 -4.24 1.61
C THR A 113 -28.03 -2.84 1.03
N ASP A 114 -29.00 -2.58 0.19
CA ASP A 114 -29.21 -1.27 -0.47
C ASP A 114 -29.79 -0.21 0.48
N ARG A 115 -30.04 -0.57 1.72
CA ARG A 115 -30.59 0.36 2.72
C ARG A 115 -29.45 1.09 3.43
N MET A 116 -29.52 2.41 3.37
CA MET A 116 -28.63 3.29 4.10
C MET A 116 -29.17 3.51 5.53
N TYR A 117 -28.32 3.34 6.51
CA TYR A 117 -28.60 3.64 7.91
C TYR A 117 -27.55 4.61 8.43
N ASN A 118 -27.97 5.80 8.89
CA ASN A 118 -27.07 6.87 9.38
C ASN A 118 -25.88 7.21 8.43
N GLY A 119 -26.12 7.25 7.11
CA GLY A 119 -25.10 7.57 6.11
C GLY A 119 -24.15 6.42 5.78
N ARG A 120 -24.41 5.22 6.28
CA ARG A 120 -23.62 4.00 6.03
C ARG A 120 -24.49 2.89 5.46
N TYR A 121 -23.90 2.06 4.61
CA TYR A 121 -24.54 0.85 4.12
C TYR A 121 -24.21 -0.33 5.01
N CYS A 122 -25.22 -1.15 5.29
CA CYS A 122 -25.04 -2.37 6.03
C CYS A 122 -24.70 -3.51 5.07
N ILE A 123 -23.65 -4.27 5.36
CA ILE A 123 -23.29 -5.48 4.63
C ILE A 123 -23.23 -6.65 5.59
N LYS A 124 -23.64 -7.83 5.13
CA LYS A 124 -23.54 -9.05 5.91
C LYS A 124 -22.29 -9.82 5.52
N ILE A 125 -21.53 -10.20 6.52
CA ILE A 125 -20.32 -11.01 6.39
C ILE A 125 -20.62 -12.38 7.01
N ASP A 126 -20.42 -13.43 6.24
CA ASP A 126 -20.41 -14.79 6.74
C ASP A 126 -19.01 -15.16 7.19
N ILE A 127 -18.90 -15.76 8.38
CA ILE A 127 -17.61 -16.14 8.97
C ILE A 127 -17.37 -17.61 8.65
N ASP A 128 -16.35 -17.88 7.83
CA ASP A 128 -16.03 -19.22 7.34
C ASP A 128 -15.61 -20.16 8.49
N SER A 129 -14.93 -19.62 9.48
CA SER A 129 -14.42 -20.39 10.62
C SER A 129 -14.28 -19.52 11.86
N LEU A 130 -14.67 -20.09 13.01
CA LEU A 130 -14.45 -19.48 14.33
C LEU A 130 -13.02 -19.66 14.85
N GLN A 131 -12.13 -20.17 14.02
CA GLN A 131 -10.72 -20.30 14.34
C GLN A 131 -9.96 -19.09 13.87
N PHE A 132 -9.25 -18.43 14.78
CA PHE A 132 -8.35 -17.34 14.46
C PHE A 132 -7.13 -17.81 13.67
N SER A 133 -6.50 -16.90 12.94
CA SER A 133 -5.31 -17.18 12.11
C SER A 133 -4.15 -17.83 12.90
N TYR A 134 -4.08 -17.62 14.21
CA TYR A 134 -3.05 -18.21 15.07
C TYR A 134 -3.49 -19.51 15.78
N GLY A 135 -4.62 -20.10 15.36
CA GLY A 135 -5.09 -21.40 15.82
C GLY A 135 -5.96 -21.38 17.06
N HIS A 136 -6.20 -20.24 17.67
CA HIS A 136 -7.11 -20.10 18.79
C HIS A 136 -8.56 -20.13 18.31
N THR A 137 -9.46 -20.74 19.08
CA THR A 137 -10.89 -20.75 18.79
C THR A 137 -11.58 -19.58 19.46
N ALA A 138 -12.38 -18.83 18.72
CA ALA A 138 -13.18 -17.75 19.28
C ALA A 138 -14.30 -18.28 20.16
N ARG A 139 -14.37 -17.82 21.41
CA ARG A 139 -15.56 -17.99 22.23
C ARG A 139 -16.50 -16.84 21.95
N LEU A 140 -17.58 -17.10 21.27
CA LEU A 140 -18.56 -16.10 20.91
C LEU A 140 -19.39 -15.69 22.11
N LEU A 141 -19.53 -14.38 22.30
CA LEU A 141 -20.46 -13.74 23.21
C LEU A 141 -21.72 -13.33 22.44
N SER A 142 -22.79 -13.00 23.17
CA SER A 142 -24.07 -12.64 22.56
C SER A 142 -23.98 -11.43 21.62
N GLU A 143 -23.10 -10.47 21.96
CA GLU A 143 -22.82 -9.28 21.16
C GLU A 143 -21.34 -8.95 21.27
N MET A 144 -20.71 -8.68 20.15
CA MET A 144 -19.30 -8.27 20.06
C MET A 144 -19.15 -7.20 19.00
N THR A 145 -18.21 -6.30 19.24
CA THR A 145 -17.77 -5.27 18.29
C THR A 145 -16.39 -5.58 17.74
N GLY A 146 -16.07 -4.97 16.62
CA GLY A 146 -14.78 -5.14 16.01
C GLY A 146 -14.64 -4.38 14.69
N THR A 147 -13.66 -4.77 13.90
CA THR A 147 -13.39 -4.18 12.60
C THR A 147 -13.25 -5.25 11.54
N ALA A 148 -13.93 -5.10 10.42
CA ALA A 148 -13.72 -5.92 9.23
C ALA A 148 -12.83 -5.18 8.24
N GLU A 149 -11.82 -5.87 7.72
CA GLU A 149 -11.00 -5.45 6.60
C GLU A 149 -11.44 -6.23 5.36
N ILE A 150 -12.12 -5.55 4.43
CA ILE A 150 -12.65 -6.15 3.20
C ILE A 150 -11.64 -5.93 2.09
N VAL A 151 -11.21 -6.99 1.42
CA VAL A 151 -10.29 -6.93 0.28
C VAL A 151 -11.10 -6.58 -0.97
N THR A 152 -10.95 -5.35 -1.47
CA THR A 152 -11.74 -4.84 -2.59
C THR A 152 -11.08 -5.04 -3.94
N SER A 153 -9.74 -4.93 -4.02
CA SER A 153 -9.00 -5.18 -5.26
C SER A 153 -7.60 -5.69 -4.98
N GLU A 154 -7.07 -6.49 -5.90
CA GLU A 154 -5.67 -6.91 -5.93
C GLU A 154 -5.04 -6.33 -7.19
N GLU A 155 -4.48 -5.12 -7.10
CA GLU A 155 -3.76 -4.50 -8.21
C GLU A 155 -2.24 -4.50 -7.92
N PRO A 156 -1.37 -4.70 -8.94
CA PRO A 156 0.07 -4.57 -8.74
C PRO A 156 0.43 -3.14 -8.34
N VAL A 157 1.42 -2.98 -7.47
CA VAL A 157 1.90 -1.68 -6.96
C VAL A 157 2.22 -0.71 -8.09
N LEU A 158 2.73 -1.22 -9.20
CA LEU A 158 3.07 -0.42 -10.38
C LEU A 158 1.88 0.36 -10.94
N CYS A 159 0.67 -0.22 -10.94
CA CYS A 159 -0.54 0.43 -11.43
C CYS A 159 -0.98 1.61 -10.54
N LYS A 160 -0.59 1.59 -9.28
CA LYS A 160 -0.90 2.66 -8.32
C LYS A 160 0.09 3.83 -8.42
N VAL A 161 1.36 3.55 -8.72
CA VAL A 161 2.41 4.57 -8.90
C VAL A 161 2.35 5.22 -10.28
N LEU A 162 2.07 4.43 -11.30
CA LEU A 162 2.03 4.88 -12.70
C LEU A 162 0.64 4.61 -13.30
N PRO A 163 -0.32 5.54 -13.16
CA PRO A 163 -1.71 5.31 -13.55
C PRO A 163 -1.92 5.00 -15.05
N PHE A 164 -0.97 5.38 -15.91
CA PHE A 164 -1.04 5.05 -17.34
C PHE A 164 -0.78 3.56 -17.63
N THR A 165 -0.10 2.82 -16.75
CA THR A 165 0.12 1.37 -16.92
C THR A 165 -1.13 0.54 -16.67
N ARG A 166 -2.16 1.14 -16.07
CA ARG A 166 -3.46 0.51 -15.80
C ARG A 166 -4.15 0.01 -17.08
N ILE A 167 -3.85 0.64 -18.23
CA ILE A 167 -4.40 0.27 -19.54
C ILE A 167 -3.89 -1.11 -19.96
N PHE A 168 -2.66 -1.47 -19.62
CA PHE A 168 -2.03 -2.74 -20.00
C PHE A 168 -2.40 -3.91 -19.08
N PHE A 169 -2.80 -3.64 -17.84
CA PHE A 169 -3.11 -4.65 -16.82
C PHE A 169 -4.61 -4.87 -16.59
N LYS A 170 -5.49 -4.17 -17.32
CA LYS A 170 -6.94 -4.39 -17.25
C LYS A 170 -7.29 -5.69 -17.96
N ARG A 171 -7.47 -6.74 -17.16
CA ARG A 171 -7.99 -8.05 -17.59
C ARG A 171 -9.46 -8.17 -17.22
#